data_8cc8ebf871ea47c854a324ea153aa202
#
_entry.id   8cc8ebf871ea47c854a324ea153aa202
#
_cell.length_a   1.000
_cell.length_b   1.000
_cell.length_c   1.000
_cell.angle_alpha   90.00
_cell.angle_beta   90.00
_cell.angle_gamma   90.00
#
_symmetry.space_group_name_H-M   'P 1'
#
loop_
_entity.id
_entity.type
_entity.pdbx_description
1 polymer ?
#
loop_
_entity_poly.entity_id
_entity_poly.type
_entity_poly.pdbx_seq_one_letter_code
_entity_poly.pdbx_strand_id
1 'polypeptide(L)'
;DLHSWVTNAAGYNFHNWYGFGKVVADLAVAEAAIFDQASLGSQTFQDRLAEFTTPIDIPNAEGRSASINIISGAGTQGIVEFIRLKVKFNATQSDTLNDIGITLTSPSGTTHSVLQPFTNVAGQPNFYWAIGVAGFYGETLNGDWQVTVSDYSDDALSPGAWEGFELEVYYR
;
A
#
# COMPACT_ATOMS: atom_id res chain seq x y z
N ASP A 1 -14.93 -2.95 -0.35
CA ASP A 1 -15.74 -1.79 0.04
C ASP A 1 -14.84 -0.76 0.74
N LEU A 2 -14.66 0.39 0.10
CA LEU A 2 -13.75 1.46 0.52
C LEU A 2 -14.21 2.21 1.78
N HIS A 3 -15.43 1.96 2.20
CA HIS A 3 -16.08 2.61 3.33
C HIS A 3 -16.22 1.69 4.53
N SER A 4 -15.56 0.53 4.50
CA SER A 4 -15.58 -0.42 5.61
C SER A 4 -14.30 -0.37 6.45
N TRP A 5 -14.44 -0.68 7.72
CA TRP A 5 -13.31 -0.94 8.58
C TRP A 5 -12.67 -2.28 8.19
N VAL A 6 -11.36 -2.30 8.07
CA VAL A 6 -10.57 -3.51 7.83
C VAL A 6 -9.82 -3.85 9.10
N THR A 7 -10.00 -5.06 9.61
CA THR A 7 -9.16 -5.58 10.70
C THR A 7 -7.96 -6.25 10.07
N ASN A 8 -6.77 -5.75 10.34
CA ASN A 8 -5.54 -6.32 9.82
C ASN A 8 -5.12 -7.58 10.59
N ALA A 9 -4.12 -8.31 10.10
CA ALA A 9 -3.68 -9.57 10.71
C ALA A 9 -3.05 -9.40 12.12
N ALA A 10 -2.66 -8.18 12.49
CA ALA A 10 -2.23 -7.85 13.85
C ALA A 10 -3.39 -7.50 14.79
N GLY A 11 -4.64 -7.51 14.30
CA GLY A 11 -5.84 -7.22 15.07
C GLY A 11 -6.22 -5.74 15.17
N TYR A 12 -5.53 -4.86 14.47
CA TYR A 12 -5.87 -3.44 14.43
C TYR A 12 -6.95 -3.16 13.39
N ASN A 13 -7.95 -2.34 13.78
CA ASN A 13 -8.96 -1.85 12.86
C ASN A 13 -8.47 -0.58 12.19
N PHE A 14 -8.54 -0.54 10.88
CA PHE A 14 -8.15 0.61 10.07
C PHE A 14 -9.24 0.99 9.07
N HIS A 15 -9.39 2.28 8.85
CA HIS A 15 -10.31 2.83 7.85
C HIS A 15 -9.61 3.93 7.05
N ASN A 16 -9.76 3.94 5.74
CA ASN A 16 -9.03 4.86 4.86
C ASN A 16 -9.26 6.36 5.19
N TRP A 17 -10.43 6.70 5.74
CA TRP A 17 -10.75 8.09 6.09
C TRP A 17 -10.52 8.43 7.56
N TYR A 18 -10.60 7.42 8.46
CA TYR A 18 -10.54 7.65 9.91
C TYR A 18 -9.28 7.07 10.55
N GLY A 19 -8.38 6.49 9.75
CA GLY A 19 -7.18 5.83 10.28
C GLY A 19 -7.53 4.72 11.26
N PHE A 20 -6.88 4.70 12.40
CA PHE A 20 -7.14 3.75 13.49
C PHE A 20 -8.31 4.16 14.40
N GLY A 21 -9.01 5.24 14.07
CA GLY A 21 -10.19 5.69 14.80
C GLY A 21 -9.94 6.87 15.73
N LYS A 22 -10.84 7.03 16.70
CA LYS A 22 -10.83 8.16 17.62
C LYS A 22 -9.79 7.98 18.71
N VAL A 23 -8.99 9.01 18.96
CA VAL A 23 -8.13 9.07 20.15
C VAL A 23 -8.98 9.24 21.40
N VAL A 24 -8.76 8.38 22.39
CA VAL A 24 -9.34 8.49 23.74
C VAL A 24 -8.29 9.10 24.66
N ALA A 25 -8.41 10.39 24.92
CA ALA A 25 -7.37 11.16 25.61
C ALA A 25 -7.01 10.62 26.99
N ASP A 26 -8.01 10.22 27.77
CA ASP A 26 -7.79 9.69 29.12
C ASP A 26 -6.96 8.40 29.12
N LEU A 27 -7.26 7.49 28.16
CA LEU A 27 -6.47 6.27 27.97
C LEU A 27 -5.07 6.57 27.47
N ALA A 28 -4.94 7.50 26.50
CA ALA A 28 -3.64 7.89 25.97
C ALA A 28 -2.72 8.46 27.06
N VAL A 29 -3.25 9.29 27.94
CA VAL A 29 -2.49 9.83 29.08
C VAL A 29 -2.11 8.74 30.08
N ALA A 30 -3.02 7.83 30.40
CA ALA A 30 -2.75 6.71 31.30
C ALA A 30 -1.64 5.80 30.75
N GLU A 31 -1.74 5.44 29.47
CA GLU A 31 -0.72 4.62 28.79
C GLU A 31 0.62 5.34 28.69
N ALA A 32 0.64 6.66 28.40
CA ALA A 32 1.87 7.45 28.32
C ALA A 32 2.63 7.47 29.65
N ALA A 33 1.94 7.38 30.79
CA ALA A 33 2.57 7.39 32.11
C ALA A 33 3.35 6.10 32.43
N ILE A 34 3.00 4.99 31.76
CA ILE A 34 3.63 3.67 31.94
C ILE A 34 4.40 3.20 30.71
N PHE A 35 4.41 4.03 29.64
CA PHE A 35 5.01 3.68 28.37
C PHE A 35 6.53 3.59 28.48
N ASP A 36 7.07 2.42 28.16
CA ASP A 36 8.51 2.22 28.06
C ASP A 36 8.95 2.48 26.60
N GLN A 37 9.58 3.60 26.36
CA GLN A 37 10.09 3.97 25.05
C GLN A 37 11.14 2.97 24.51
N ALA A 38 11.87 2.27 25.39
CA ALA A 38 12.83 1.25 24.99
C ALA A 38 12.15 0.03 24.35
N SER A 39 10.87 -0.19 24.65
CA SER A 39 10.08 -1.29 24.06
C SER A 39 9.80 -1.11 22.56
N LEU A 40 9.93 0.12 22.03
CA LEU A 40 9.75 0.38 20.60
C LEU A 40 10.86 -0.21 19.73
N GLY A 41 12.04 -0.47 20.30
CA GLY A 41 13.21 -0.90 19.54
C GLY A 41 13.74 0.15 18.57
N SER A 42 14.58 -0.28 17.64
CA SER A 42 15.10 0.58 16.58
C SER A 42 14.29 0.39 15.31
N GLN A 43 13.82 1.51 14.75
CA GLN A 43 13.17 1.47 13.43
C GLN A 43 14.20 1.22 12.34
N THR A 44 13.89 0.33 11.44
CA THR A 44 14.69 0.01 10.26
C THR A 44 13.89 0.36 9.00
N PHE A 45 14.60 0.81 7.99
CA PHE A 45 14.04 1.11 6.68
C PHE A 45 14.53 0.08 5.66
N GLN A 46 13.65 -0.33 4.77
CA GLN A 46 13.99 -1.16 3.63
C GLN A 46 13.15 -0.72 2.43
N ASP A 47 13.79 -0.64 1.27
CA ASP A 47 13.14 -0.48 -0.02
C ASP A 47 13.29 -1.74 -0.87
N ARG A 48 12.31 -2.00 -1.68
CA ARG A 48 12.31 -3.05 -2.70
C ARG A 48 11.62 -2.54 -3.96
N LEU A 49 12.34 -2.63 -5.06
CA LEU A 49 11.87 -2.25 -6.38
C LEU A 49 11.56 -3.51 -7.20
N ALA A 50 10.38 -3.54 -7.80
CA ALA A 50 9.98 -4.52 -8.81
C ALA A 50 9.75 -3.78 -10.13
N GLU A 51 10.78 -3.72 -10.96
CA GLU A 51 10.66 -3.26 -12.35
C GLU A 51 10.36 -4.44 -13.26
N PHE A 52 9.41 -4.28 -14.15
CA PHE A 52 9.06 -5.30 -15.12
C PHE A 52 9.95 -5.16 -16.36
N THR A 53 10.57 -6.27 -16.78
CA THR A 53 11.34 -6.33 -18.03
C THR A 53 10.48 -6.00 -19.24
N THR A 54 9.20 -6.34 -19.17
CA THR A 54 8.17 -5.97 -20.15
C THR A 54 7.02 -5.34 -19.37
N PRO A 55 6.64 -4.10 -19.67
CA PRO A 55 5.48 -3.47 -19.05
C PRO A 55 4.24 -4.34 -19.19
N ILE A 56 3.38 -4.32 -18.19
CA ILE A 56 2.15 -5.09 -18.15
C ILE A 56 1.01 -4.20 -18.64
N ASP A 57 0.37 -4.57 -19.74
CA ASP A 57 -0.84 -3.88 -20.19
C ASP A 57 -1.97 -4.10 -19.18
N ILE A 58 -2.68 -3.04 -18.85
CA ILE A 58 -3.88 -3.09 -18.02
C ILE A 58 -5.07 -3.08 -18.97
N PRO A 59 -5.82 -4.18 -19.08
CA PRO A 59 -6.99 -4.23 -19.95
C PRO A 59 -8.15 -3.48 -19.30
N ASN A 60 -9.06 -2.97 -20.13
CA ASN A 60 -10.30 -2.33 -19.70
C ASN A 60 -11.10 -3.25 -18.78
N ALA A 61 -11.65 -2.68 -17.71
CA ALA A 61 -12.51 -3.35 -16.73
C ALA A 61 -11.89 -4.62 -16.11
N GLU A 62 -10.58 -4.73 -16.09
CA GLU A 62 -9.85 -5.86 -15.51
C GLU A 62 -8.69 -5.41 -14.60
N GLY A 63 -8.15 -6.36 -13.84
CA GLY A 63 -7.00 -6.16 -12.96
C GLY A 63 -5.77 -6.94 -13.39
N ARG A 64 -4.61 -6.42 -13.02
CA ARG A 64 -3.31 -7.11 -13.08
C ARG A 64 -2.64 -7.06 -11.73
N SER A 65 -2.01 -8.17 -11.36
CA SER A 65 -1.32 -8.29 -10.07
C SER A 65 0.14 -8.65 -10.27
N ALA A 66 1.00 -8.10 -9.42
CA ALA A 66 2.39 -8.52 -9.28
C ALA A 66 2.77 -8.55 -7.80
N SER A 67 3.73 -9.41 -7.46
CA SER A 67 4.19 -9.59 -6.08
C SER A 67 5.68 -9.35 -5.96
N ILE A 68 6.11 -8.91 -4.78
CA ILE A 68 7.50 -8.79 -4.39
C ILE A 68 7.70 -9.46 -3.05
N ASN A 69 8.76 -10.27 -2.94
CA ASN A 69 9.13 -10.90 -1.68
C ASN A 69 10.03 -9.98 -0.86
N ILE A 70 9.67 -9.75 0.39
CA ILE A 70 10.45 -8.97 1.33
C ILE A 70 10.89 -9.88 2.47
N ILE A 71 12.18 -9.80 2.81
CA ILE A 71 12.78 -10.50 3.94
C ILE A 71 13.50 -9.44 4.78
N SER A 72 13.12 -9.29 6.04
CA SER A 72 13.82 -8.40 6.96
C SER A 72 15.27 -8.87 7.15
N GLY A 73 16.18 -7.92 7.31
CA GLY A 73 17.58 -8.24 7.66
C GLY A 73 17.66 -8.94 9.02
N ALA A 74 18.67 -9.79 9.23
CA ALA A 74 19.00 -10.42 10.51
C ALA A 74 18.10 -11.58 11.00
N GLY A 75 17.28 -12.21 10.17
CA GLY A 75 16.56 -13.45 10.53
C GLY A 75 15.45 -13.29 11.56
N THR A 76 15.09 -12.06 11.93
CA THR A 76 13.93 -11.72 12.75
C THR A 76 12.75 -11.38 11.85
N GLN A 77 11.56 -11.77 12.26
CA GLN A 77 10.35 -11.25 11.58
C GLN A 77 10.21 -9.77 11.93
N GLY A 78 10.44 -8.89 10.96
CA GLY A 78 10.16 -7.48 11.14
C GLY A 78 8.66 -7.23 11.37
N ILE A 79 8.36 -6.26 12.22
CA ILE A 79 6.99 -5.79 12.46
C ILE A 79 6.81 -4.47 11.74
N VAL A 80 5.83 -4.41 10.86
CA VAL A 80 5.53 -3.24 10.03
C VAL A 80 5.10 -2.06 10.89
N GLU A 81 5.72 -0.93 10.69
CA GLU A 81 5.33 0.37 11.25
C GLU A 81 4.59 1.21 10.22
N PHE A 82 5.13 1.30 9.02
CA PHE A 82 4.57 2.11 7.94
C PHE A 82 5.06 1.61 6.58
N ILE A 83 4.22 1.73 5.57
CA ILE A 83 4.56 1.40 4.19
C ILE A 83 4.33 2.61 3.30
N ARG A 84 5.22 2.81 2.33
CA ARG A 84 5.01 3.69 1.21
C ARG A 84 5.11 2.89 -0.09
N LEU A 85 4.00 2.84 -0.81
CA LEU A 85 3.93 2.23 -2.14
C LEU A 85 4.17 3.30 -3.20
N LYS A 86 5.09 3.03 -4.11
CA LYS A 86 5.29 3.82 -5.32
C LYS A 86 4.92 2.96 -6.52
N VAL A 87 4.13 3.49 -7.44
CA VAL A 87 3.69 2.78 -8.65
C VAL A 87 4.09 3.57 -9.87
N LYS A 88 4.61 2.88 -10.87
CA LYS A 88 5.13 3.49 -12.09
C LYS A 88 4.30 3.06 -13.29
N PHE A 89 3.73 4.04 -13.98
CA PHE A 89 2.95 3.85 -15.20
C PHE A 89 3.57 4.59 -16.38
N ASN A 90 3.49 3.99 -17.55
CA ASN A 90 3.71 4.65 -18.81
C ASN A 90 2.34 4.89 -19.45
N ALA A 91 1.70 5.98 -19.06
CA ALA A 91 0.41 6.37 -19.61
C ALA A 91 0.60 7.09 -20.94
N THR A 92 -0.17 6.68 -21.93
CA THR A 92 -0.16 7.32 -23.26
C THR A 92 -1.03 8.57 -23.32
N GLN A 93 -1.99 8.70 -22.39
CA GLN A 93 -2.92 9.83 -22.28
C GLN A 93 -3.16 10.19 -20.82
N SER A 94 -3.32 11.47 -20.53
CA SER A 94 -3.41 11.98 -19.16
C SER A 94 -4.71 11.63 -18.42
N ASP A 95 -5.78 11.33 -19.15
CA ASP A 95 -7.12 11.14 -18.56
C ASP A 95 -7.42 9.69 -18.20
N THR A 96 -6.58 8.76 -18.63
CA THR A 96 -6.81 7.31 -18.49
C THR A 96 -6.42 6.74 -17.14
N LEU A 97 -5.79 7.53 -16.26
CA LEU A 97 -5.43 7.10 -14.90
C LEU A 97 -6.50 7.43 -13.83
N ASN A 98 -7.56 8.14 -14.21
CA ASN A 98 -8.61 8.54 -13.26
C ASN A 98 -9.47 7.37 -12.78
N ASP A 99 -9.61 6.33 -13.58
CA ASP A 99 -10.41 5.14 -13.33
C ASP A 99 -9.62 3.95 -12.77
N ILE A 100 -8.31 4.14 -12.58
CA ILE A 100 -7.45 3.14 -11.97
C ILE A 100 -7.68 3.05 -10.46
N GLY A 101 -7.88 1.82 -9.98
CA GLY A 101 -7.79 1.47 -8.57
C GLY A 101 -6.53 0.67 -8.28
N ILE A 102 -5.93 0.89 -7.12
CA ILE A 102 -4.75 0.16 -6.66
C ILE A 102 -5.04 -0.43 -5.29
N THR A 103 -4.75 -1.72 -5.12
CA THR A 103 -4.77 -2.39 -3.83
C THR A 103 -3.40 -2.96 -3.49
N LEU A 104 -3.09 -3.00 -2.19
CA LEU A 104 -1.92 -3.66 -1.64
C LEU A 104 -2.37 -4.75 -0.68
N THR A 105 -1.82 -5.95 -0.84
CA THR A 105 -2.10 -7.10 0.02
C THR A 105 -0.81 -7.54 0.71
N SER A 106 -0.88 -7.70 2.03
CA SER A 106 0.23 -8.16 2.84
C SER A 106 0.43 -9.68 2.74
N PRO A 107 1.59 -10.22 3.16
CA PRO A 107 1.82 -11.66 3.28
C PRO A 107 0.80 -12.37 4.18
N SER A 108 0.23 -11.66 5.13
CA SER A 108 -0.80 -12.17 6.05
C SER A 108 -2.21 -12.18 5.45
N GLY A 109 -2.38 -11.67 4.22
CA GLY A 109 -3.65 -11.65 3.49
C GLY A 109 -4.51 -10.41 3.74
N THR A 110 -4.07 -9.45 4.54
CA THR A 110 -4.76 -8.16 4.69
C THR A 110 -4.67 -7.36 3.39
N THR A 111 -5.80 -6.85 2.90
CA THR A 111 -5.84 -6.04 1.68
C THR A 111 -6.37 -4.65 2.00
N HIS A 112 -5.65 -3.63 1.54
CA HIS A 112 -6.08 -2.24 1.60
C HIS A 112 -6.15 -1.61 0.22
N SER A 113 -7.19 -0.81 -0.02
CA SER A 113 -7.24 0.08 -1.18
C SER A 113 -6.29 1.25 -0.93
N VAL A 114 -5.32 1.39 -1.82
CA VAL A 114 -4.27 2.43 -1.77
C VAL A 114 -4.67 3.62 -2.63
N LEU A 115 -5.25 3.35 -3.79
CA LEU A 115 -5.84 4.34 -4.68
C LEU A 115 -7.26 3.91 -5.02
N GLN A 116 -8.19 4.84 -4.84
CA GLN A 116 -9.58 4.64 -5.25
C GLN A 116 -9.75 5.01 -6.71
N PRO A 117 -10.49 4.20 -7.50
CA PRO A 117 -10.85 4.60 -8.84
C PRO A 117 -11.66 5.90 -8.82
N PHE A 118 -11.61 6.64 -9.91
CA PHE A 118 -12.24 7.97 -10.07
C PHE A 118 -11.70 9.04 -9.13
N THR A 119 -10.51 8.81 -8.57
CA THR A 119 -9.73 9.87 -7.94
C THR A 119 -9.10 10.73 -9.04
N ASN A 120 -9.30 12.06 -8.97
CA ASN A 120 -8.71 12.97 -9.94
C ASN A 120 -7.18 12.99 -9.79
N VAL A 121 -6.54 12.06 -10.46
CA VAL A 121 -5.09 11.99 -10.59
C VAL A 121 -4.74 12.73 -11.86
N ALA A 122 -4.13 13.89 -11.75
CA ALA A 122 -3.62 14.61 -12.92
C ALA A 122 -2.54 13.75 -13.58
N GLY A 123 -2.94 12.99 -14.61
CA GLY A 123 -2.07 12.10 -15.34
C GLY A 123 -0.95 12.87 -16.00
N GLN A 124 0.27 12.53 -15.63
CA GLN A 124 1.47 12.88 -16.38
C GLN A 124 1.96 11.63 -17.10
N PRO A 125 2.38 11.70 -18.36
CA PRO A 125 3.10 10.59 -18.96
C PRO A 125 4.30 10.24 -18.07
N ASN A 126 4.55 8.95 -17.84
CA ASN A 126 5.54 8.44 -16.88
C ASN A 126 5.23 8.77 -15.41
N PHE A 127 4.01 8.54 -15.03
CA PHE A 127 3.51 8.78 -13.67
C PHE A 127 4.23 7.89 -12.65
N TYR A 128 4.80 8.55 -11.64
CA TYR A 128 5.41 7.89 -10.49
C TYR A 128 4.85 8.50 -9.21
N TRP A 129 4.02 7.74 -8.51
CA TRP A 129 3.34 8.23 -7.33
C TRP A 129 3.69 7.45 -6.08
N ALA A 130 3.94 8.17 -4.98
CA ALA A 130 4.22 7.60 -3.68
C ALA A 130 3.03 7.80 -2.74
N ILE A 131 2.45 6.69 -2.28
CA ILE A 131 1.26 6.67 -1.43
C ILE A 131 1.60 5.99 -0.11
N GLY A 132 1.33 6.68 1.01
CA GLY A 132 1.52 6.14 2.35
C GLY A 132 0.36 5.23 2.76
N VAL A 133 0.67 4.08 3.36
CA VAL A 133 -0.31 3.09 3.83
C VAL A 133 0.02 2.70 5.27
N ALA A 134 -0.82 3.08 6.21
CA ALA A 134 -0.67 2.75 7.64
C ALA A 134 -1.43 1.49 8.07
N GLY A 135 -2.36 1.01 7.23
CA GLY A 135 -3.28 -0.08 7.59
C GLY A 135 -2.64 -1.41 7.93
N PHE A 136 -1.37 -1.60 7.60
CA PHE A 136 -0.60 -2.83 7.90
C PHE A 136 0.21 -2.74 9.19
N TYR A 137 0.01 -1.69 9.99
CA TYR A 137 0.71 -1.53 11.26
C TYR A 137 0.60 -2.77 12.15
N GLY A 138 1.74 -3.22 12.68
CA GLY A 138 1.82 -4.37 13.57
C GLY A 138 1.87 -5.74 12.88
N GLU A 139 1.67 -5.82 11.57
CA GLU A 139 1.78 -7.08 10.83
C GLU A 139 3.22 -7.53 10.64
N THR A 140 3.40 -8.82 10.35
CA THR A 140 4.72 -9.36 10.00
C THR A 140 5.14 -8.90 8.61
N LEU A 141 6.40 -8.48 8.48
CA LEU A 141 6.95 -7.95 7.23
C LEU A 141 7.22 -9.02 6.19
N ASN A 142 7.76 -10.17 6.64
CA ASN A 142 8.35 -11.17 5.74
C ASN A 142 7.31 -11.90 4.92
N GLY A 143 7.54 -11.98 3.63
CA GLY A 143 6.72 -12.72 2.68
C GLY A 143 6.41 -11.93 1.42
N ASP A 144 5.43 -12.41 0.66
CA ASP A 144 5.05 -11.83 -0.63
C ASP A 144 4.00 -10.73 -0.43
N TRP A 145 4.39 -9.53 -0.79
CA TRP A 145 3.51 -8.37 -0.89
C TRP A 145 2.97 -8.28 -2.31
N GLN A 146 1.67 -8.20 -2.46
CA GLN A 146 1.01 -8.14 -3.76
C GLN A 146 0.39 -6.78 -4.02
N VAL A 147 0.75 -6.18 -5.14
CA VAL A 147 0.08 -5.00 -5.70
C VAL A 147 -0.86 -5.46 -6.80
N THR A 148 -2.10 -4.98 -6.77
CA THR A 148 -3.06 -5.16 -7.86
C THR A 148 -3.46 -3.80 -8.39
N VAL A 149 -3.36 -3.63 -9.70
CA VAL A 149 -3.81 -2.47 -10.44
C VAL A 149 -5.00 -2.88 -11.27
N SER A 150 -6.11 -2.16 -11.17
CA SER A 150 -7.36 -2.47 -11.88
C SER A 150 -7.88 -1.22 -12.57
N ASP A 151 -8.34 -1.38 -13.79
CA ASP A 151 -9.14 -0.41 -14.52
C ASP A 151 -10.62 -0.66 -14.20
N TYR A 152 -11.34 0.37 -13.82
CA TYR A 152 -12.76 0.32 -13.44
C TYR A 152 -13.68 0.93 -14.50
N SER A 153 -13.12 1.43 -15.60
CA SER A 153 -13.89 1.92 -16.74
C SER A 153 -13.97 0.87 -17.83
N ASP A 154 -15.08 0.81 -18.53
CA ASP A 154 -15.27 0.05 -19.75
C ASP A 154 -15.34 1.00 -20.95
N ASP A 155 -14.46 1.99 -20.95
CA ASP A 155 -14.30 2.86 -22.10
C ASP A 155 -13.25 2.29 -23.07
N ALA A 156 -13.12 2.87 -24.24
CA ALA A 156 -12.15 2.37 -25.25
C ALA A 156 -10.71 2.85 -24.97
N LEU A 157 -10.44 3.45 -23.82
CA LEU A 157 -9.16 4.06 -23.48
C LEU A 157 -8.37 3.10 -22.59
N SER A 158 -7.26 2.60 -23.07
CA SER A 158 -6.32 1.86 -22.23
C SER A 158 -5.57 2.82 -21.30
N PRO A 159 -5.50 2.53 -20.00
CA PRO A 159 -4.73 3.36 -19.05
C PRO A 159 -3.23 3.34 -19.31
N GLY A 160 -2.77 2.56 -20.28
CA GLY A 160 -1.36 2.41 -20.60
C GLY A 160 -0.74 1.18 -19.97
N ALA A 161 0.57 1.19 -19.83
CA ALA A 161 1.32 0.06 -19.31
C ALA A 161 1.81 0.31 -17.88
N TRP A 162 1.66 -0.68 -17.03
CA TRP A 162 2.23 -0.72 -15.70
C TRP A 162 3.68 -1.20 -15.79
N GLU A 163 4.63 -0.34 -15.43
CA GLU A 163 6.06 -0.60 -15.56
C GLU A 163 6.71 -1.20 -14.31
N GLY A 164 6.07 -1.06 -13.16
CA GLY A 164 6.59 -1.59 -11.91
C GLY A 164 6.08 -0.87 -10.67
N PHE A 165 6.58 -1.31 -9.53
CA PHE A 165 6.31 -0.68 -8.24
C PHE A 165 7.51 -0.80 -7.30
N GLU A 166 7.56 0.06 -6.30
CA GLU A 166 8.53 0.02 -5.21
C GLU A 166 7.79 0.06 -3.88
N LEU A 167 8.18 -0.82 -2.96
CA LEU A 167 7.74 -0.78 -1.58
C LEU A 167 8.86 -0.26 -0.68
N GLU A 168 8.60 0.84 -0.01
CA GLU A 168 9.41 1.33 1.09
C GLU A 168 8.73 0.92 2.40
N VAL A 169 9.43 0.15 3.22
CA VAL A 169 8.88 -0.37 4.46
C VAL A 169 9.70 0.11 5.64
N TYR A 170 9.01 0.69 6.62
CA TYR A 170 9.55 1.04 7.93
C TYR A 170 9.09 -0.04 8.91
N TYR A 171 10.03 -0.67 9.62
CA TYR A 171 9.74 -1.78 10.51
C TYR A 171 10.68 -1.81 11.73
N ARG A 172 10.36 -2.60 12.73
CA ARG A 172 11.16 -2.88 13.92
C ARG A 172 11.29 -4.36 14.20
#